data_c8c42cb598bebe1ede35176c42502c55
#
_entry.id   c8c42cb598bebe1ede35176c42502c55
#
_cell.length_a   1.000
_cell.length_b   1.000
_cell.length_c   1.000
_cell.angle_alpha   90.00
_cell.angle_beta   90.00
_cell.angle_gamma   90.00
#
_symmetry.space_group_name_H-M   'P 1'
#
loop_
_entity.id
_entity.type
_entity.pdbx_description
1 polymer ?
#
loop_
_entity_poly.entity_id
_entity_poly.type
_entity_poly.pdbx_seq_one_letter_code
_entity_poly.pdbx_strand_id
1 'polypeptide(L)'
;MTIKSAQSLVQAALDVINTIDKDEAFKLYDGQKCNLIDIRDVRELERDGKVEGSHHIPRGMLEFWLDPESPYFKEGKLDQNKEMVLFCAGGLRSALAAKTLKDMGFDKVSHIDGGFGSIKQSKFKIT
;
A
#
# COMPACT_ATOMS: atom_id res chain seq x y z
N MET A 1 13.22 -14.98 -26.67
CA MET A 1 12.98 -14.44 -25.32
C MET A 1 11.55 -13.94 -25.21
N THR A 2 10.86 -14.32 -24.15
CA THR A 2 9.49 -13.90 -23.93
C THR A 2 9.44 -12.99 -22.70
N ILE A 3 8.91 -11.80 -22.88
CA ILE A 3 8.73 -10.86 -21.78
C ILE A 3 7.39 -11.13 -21.13
N LYS A 4 7.39 -11.29 -19.80
CA LYS A 4 6.14 -11.40 -19.06
C LYS A 4 5.46 -10.02 -19.00
N SER A 5 4.15 -10.00 -19.18
CA SER A 5 3.41 -8.75 -19.11
C SER A 5 3.30 -8.26 -17.66
N ALA A 6 3.13 -6.94 -17.50
CA ALA A 6 2.86 -6.37 -16.17
C ALA A 6 1.59 -6.99 -15.59
N GLN A 7 0.58 -7.23 -16.43
CA GLN A 7 -0.67 -7.85 -16.00
C GLN A 7 -0.46 -9.24 -15.41
N SER A 8 0.43 -10.06 -16.01
CA SER A 8 0.72 -11.39 -15.48
C SER A 8 1.42 -11.33 -14.14
N LEU A 9 2.29 -10.32 -13.94
CA LEU A 9 2.94 -10.10 -12.64
C LEU A 9 1.93 -9.67 -11.58
N VAL A 10 1.00 -8.79 -11.95
CA VAL A 10 -0.07 -8.36 -11.05
C VAL A 10 -0.93 -9.55 -10.66
N GLN A 11 -1.33 -10.39 -11.63
CA GLN A 11 -2.16 -11.56 -11.33
C GLN A 11 -1.44 -12.54 -10.40
N ALA A 12 -0.16 -12.78 -10.63
CA ALA A 12 0.63 -13.64 -9.77
C ALA A 12 0.73 -13.06 -8.35
N ALA A 13 0.82 -11.73 -8.23
CA ALA A 13 0.83 -11.08 -6.92
C ALA A 13 -0.52 -11.26 -6.22
N LEU A 14 -1.62 -11.01 -6.93
CA LEU A 14 -2.96 -11.15 -6.36
C LEU A 14 -3.23 -12.54 -5.83
N ASP A 15 -2.63 -13.57 -6.45
CA ASP A 15 -2.82 -14.96 -6.03
C ASP A 15 -2.20 -15.26 -4.67
N VAL A 16 -1.23 -14.47 -4.22
CA VAL A 16 -0.49 -14.76 -2.97
C VAL A 16 -0.59 -13.69 -1.91
N ILE A 17 -1.19 -12.54 -2.21
CA ILE A 17 -1.33 -11.45 -1.24
C ILE A 17 -2.74 -11.40 -0.68
N ASN A 18 -2.92 -10.61 0.38
CA ASN A 18 -4.23 -10.36 0.97
C ASN A 18 -4.82 -9.08 0.39
N THR A 19 -5.98 -9.19 -0.25
CA THR A 19 -6.70 -8.06 -0.83
C THR A 19 -7.92 -7.78 0.02
N ILE A 20 -8.07 -6.55 0.49
CA ILE A 20 -9.22 -6.14 1.30
C ILE A 20 -9.98 -5.02 0.60
N ASP A 21 -11.27 -4.89 0.90
CA ASP A 21 -12.05 -3.81 0.34
C ASP A 21 -11.91 -2.52 1.17
N LYS A 22 -12.49 -1.44 0.66
CA LYS A 22 -12.39 -0.12 1.29
C LYS A 22 -13.00 -0.07 2.70
N ASP A 23 -14.04 -0.85 2.93
CA ASP A 23 -14.73 -0.84 4.23
C ASP A 23 -13.94 -1.60 5.27
N GLU A 24 -13.35 -2.72 4.89
CA GLU A 24 -12.45 -3.49 5.74
C GLU A 24 -11.22 -2.65 6.10
N ALA A 25 -10.65 -1.97 5.11
CA ALA A 25 -9.52 -1.09 5.33
C ALA A 25 -9.87 0.04 6.30
N PHE A 26 -11.07 0.62 6.16
CA PHE A 26 -11.50 1.69 7.05
C PHE A 26 -11.63 1.19 8.49
N LYS A 27 -12.14 -0.02 8.69
CA LYS A 27 -12.26 -0.59 10.04
C LYS A 27 -10.88 -0.74 10.70
N LEU A 28 -9.89 -1.19 9.95
CA LEU A 28 -8.53 -1.32 10.47
C LEU A 28 -7.96 0.04 10.82
N TYR A 29 -8.13 1.02 9.94
CA TYR A 29 -7.65 2.37 10.15
C TYR A 29 -8.33 3.03 11.36
N ASP A 30 -9.66 2.97 11.42
CA ASP A 30 -10.43 3.58 12.49
C ASP A 30 -10.11 2.96 13.85
N GLY A 31 -9.85 1.65 13.87
CA GLY A 31 -9.43 0.94 15.07
C GLY A 31 -7.94 1.08 15.39
N GLN A 32 -7.20 1.88 14.63
CA GLN A 32 -5.76 2.09 14.81
C GLN A 32 -4.97 0.77 14.76
N LYS A 33 -5.40 -0.15 13.90
CA LYS A 33 -4.80 -1.48 13.77
C LYS A 33 -3.88 -1.63 12.57
N CYS A 34 -3.71 -0.57 11.78
CA CYS A 34 -2.87 -0.66 10.61
C CYS A 34 -2.07 0.62 10.38
N ASN A 35 -1.03 0.47 9.58
CA ASN A 35 -0.35 1.59 8.94
C ASN A 35 -0.96 1.71 7.55
N LEU A 36 -1.65 2.80 7.28
CA LEU A 36 -2.24 3.04 5.96
C LEU A 36 -1.20 3.74 5.09
N ILE A 37 -0.78 3.08 4.02
CA ILE A 37 0.36 3.53 3.21
C ILE A 37 -0.06 3.83 1.77
N ASP A 38 0.10 5.08 1.37
CA ASP A 38 -0.14 5.55 0.01
C ASP A 38 1.17 5.45 -0.76
N ILE A 39 1.21 4.61 -1.79
CA ILE A 39 2.44 4.42 -2.57
C ILE A 39 2.42 5.14 -3.91
N ARG A 40 1.45 6.04 -4.12
CA ARG A 40 1.35 6.81 -5.36
C ARG A 40 2.50 7.81 -5.49
N ASP A 41 2.69 8.33 -6.70
CA ASP A 41 3.59 9.44 -6.96
C ASP A 41 3.04 10.70 -6.28
N VAL A 42 3.90 11.55 -5.74
CA VAL A 42 3.47 12.75 -5.03
C VAL A 42 2.58 13.66 -5.88
N ARG A 43 2.77 13.67 -7.19
CA ARG A 43 1.96 14.48 -8.11
C ARG A 43 0.50 14.00 -8.14
N GLU A 44 0.27 12.72 -7.90
CA GLU A 44 -1.10 12.19 -7.81
C GLU A 44 -1.79 12.70 -6.55
N LEU A 45 -1.06 12.79 -5.43
CA LEU A 45 -1.62 13.36 -4.20
C LEU A 45 -1.96 14.83 -4.38
N GLU A 46 -1.10 15.58 -5.05
CA GLU A 46 -1.33 17.01 -5.30
C GLU A 46 -2.53 17.24 -6.22
N ARG A 47 -2.69 16.41 -7.23
CA ARG A 47 -3.76 16.54 -8.22
C ARG A 47 -5.10 16.01 -7.70
N ASP A 48 -5.10 14.85 -7.05
CA ASP A 48 -6.32 14.10 -6.74
C ASP A 48 -6.69 14.13 -5.26
N GLY A 49 -5.80 14.66 -4.42
CA GLY A 49 -6.00 14.65 -2.97
C GLY A 49 -5.32 13.47 -2.30
N LYS A 50 -5.30 13.50 -0.98
CA LYS A 50 -4.70 12.44 -0.17
C LYS A 50 -5.67 11.98 0.90
N VAL A 51 -5.43 10.79 1.43
CA VAL A 51 -6.25 10.21 2.50
C VAL A 51 -5.71 10.70 3.83
N GLU A 52 -6.57 11.34 4.63
CA GLU A 52 -6.19 11.80 5.96
C GLU A 52 -5.72 10.61 6.81
N GLY A 53 -4.58 10.79 7.45
CA GLY A 53 -3.99 9.75 8.29
C GLY A 53 -3.14 8.72 7.56
N SER A 54 -3.03 8.81 6.23
CA SER A 54 -2.15 7.91 5.49
C SER A 54 -0.71 8.39 5.53
N HIS A 55 0.21 7.43 5.42
CA HIS A 55 1.63 7.69 5.28
C HIS A 55 1.99 7.63 3.80
N HIS A 56 2.65 8.64 3.27
CA HIS A 56 3.08 8.61 1.88
C HIS A 56 4.48 8.00 1.79
N ILE A 57 4.56 6.84 1.16
CA ILE A 57 5.82 6.19 0.86
C ILE A 57 5.77 5.83 -0.63
N PRO A 58 6.41 6.62 -1.50
CA PRO A 58 6.33 6.36 -2.94
C PRO A 58 6.87 4.97 -3.27
N ARG A 59 6.27 4.33 -4.28
CA ARG A 59 6.59 2.93 -4.62
C ARG A 59 8.09 2.70 -4.76
N GLY A 60 8.80 3.65 -5.34
CA GLY A 60 10.24 3.51 -5.57
C GLY A 60 11.10 3.50 -4.31
N MET A 61 10.54 3.93 -3.18
CA MET A 61 11.29 3.97 -1.91
C MET A 61 10.75 3.01 -0.86
N LEU A 62 9.67 2.28 -1.19
CA LEU A 62 8.98 1.47 -0.20
C LEU A 62 9.89 0.48 0.52
N GLU A 63 10.61 -0.34 -0.22
CA GLU A 63 11.48 -1.35 0.37
C GLU A 63 12.58 -0.71 1.22
N PHE A 64 13.14 0.38 0.71
CA PHE A 64 14.27 1.06 1.38
C PHE A 64 13.85 1.75 2.67
N TRP A 65 12.64 2.31 2.70
CA TRP A 65 12.16 3.01 3.90
C TRP A 65 11.67 2.04 4.97
N LEU A 66 11.33 0.82 4.59
CA LEU A 66 10.84 -0.19 5.53
C LEU A 66 11.89 -1.19 5.99
N ASP A 67 13.04 -1.24 5.32
CA ASP A 67 14.13 -2.14 5.68
C ASP A 67 15.01 -1.51 6.77
N PRO A 68 15.01 -2.05 8.00
CA PRO A 68 15.80 -1.49 9.11
C PRO A 68 17.32 -1.46 8.83
N GLU A 69 17.80 -2.27 7.89
CA GLU A 69 19.23 -2.31 7.54
C GLU A 69 19.57 -1.34 6.41
N SER A 70 18.57 -0.73 5.79
CA SER A 70 18.78 0.25 4.74
C SER A 70 19.21 1.60 5.33
N PRO A 71 20.13 2.33 4.67
CA PRO A 71 20.47 3.69 5.11
C PRO A 71 19.31 4.66 4.99
N TYR A 72 18.23 4.28 4.29
CA TYR A 72 17.05 5.11 4.11
C TYR A 72 15.91 4.76 5.06
N PHE A 73 16.14 3.89 6.01
CA PHE A 73 15.10 3.46 6.97
C PHE A 73 14.52 4.66 7.73
N LYS A 74 13.19 4.71 7.80
CA LYS A 74 12.46 5.80 8.47
C LYS A 74 11.99 5.34 9.84
N GLU A 75 12.91 5.33 10.80
CA GLU A 75 12.61 4.90 12.16
C GLU A 75 11.51 5.78 12.78
N GLY A 76 10.56 5.14 13.44
CA GLY A 76 9.50 5.83 14.17
C GLY A 76 8.34 6.32 13.30
N LYS A 77 8.39 6.13 11.98
CA LYS A 77 7.31 6.57 11.10
C LYS A 77 6.12 5.61 11.11
N LEU A 78 6.41 4.33 11.25
CA LEU A 78 5.38 3.28 11.22
C LEU A 78 5.52 2.39 12.45
N ASP A 79 4.39 1.85 12.88
CA ASP A 79 4.37 0.84 13.94
C ASP A 79 4.50 -0.52 13.26
N GLN A 80 5.67 -1.14 13.38
CA GLN A 80 5.96 -2.40 12.69
C GLN A 80 5.15 -3.59 13.23
N ASN A 81 4.47 -3.41 14.36
CA ASN A 81 3.62 -4.46 14.91
C ASN A 81 2.20 -4.43 14.33
N LYS A 82 1.87 -3.39 13.58
CA LYS A 82 0.56 -3.25 12.94
C LYS A 82 0.61 -3.73 11.50
N GLU A 83 -0.57 -4.07 10.98
CA GLU A 83 -0.69 -4.48 9.58
C GLU A 83 -0.29 -3.34 8.65
N MET A 84 0.40 -3.66 7.57
CA MET A 84 0.70 -2.72 6.50
C MET A 84 -0.41 -2.80 5.47
N VAL A 85 -1.15 -1.72 5.29
CA VAL A 85 -2.24 -1.66 4.32
C VAL A 85 -1.85 -0.68 3.23
N LEU A 86 -1.55 -1.20 2.05
CA LEU A 86 -1.05 -0.41 0.93
C LEU A 86 -2.17 -0.04 -0.04
N PHE A 87 -2.07 1.13 -0.66
CA PHE A 87 -2.95 1.46 -1.78
C PHE A 87 -2.21 2.32 -2.81
N CYS A 88 -2.69 2.24 -4.04
CA CYS A 88 -2.27 3.11 -5.14
C CYS A 88 -3.53 3.68 -5.77
N ALA A 89 -3.47 4.12 -7.02
CA ALA A 89 -4.65 4.71 -7.67
C ALA A 89 -5.75 3.69 -7.95
N GLY A 90 -5.40 2.52 -8.51
CA GLY A 90 -6.37 1.52 -8.94
C GLY A 90 -6.13 0.09 -8.45
N GLY A 91 -5.04 -0.15 -7.73
CA GLY A 91 -4.77 -1.47 -7.16
C GLY A 91 -3.68 -2.28 -7.86
N LEU A 92 -3.12 -1.80 -8.95
CA LEU A 92 -2.11 -2.57 -9.69
C LEU A 92 -0.73 -2.48 -9.05
N ARG A 93 -0.26 -1.26 -8.84
CA ARG A 93 1.06 -1.03 -8.21
C ARG A 93 1.08 -1.56 -6.79
N SER A 94 -0.02 -1.43 -6.06
CA SER A 94 -0.10 -1.90 -4.68
C SER A 94 -0.10 -3.43 -4.59
N ALA A 95 -0.63 -4.12 -5.58
CA ALA A 95 -0.54 -5.58 -5.63
C ALA A 95 0.92 -6.03 -5.73
N LEU A 96 1.68 -5.43 -6.65
CA LEU A 96 3.10 -5.73 -6.80
C LEU A 96 3.89 -5.38 -5.53
N ALA A 97 3.57 -4.23 -4.94
CA ALA A 97 4.23 -3.77 -3.73
C ALA A 97 3.96 -4.69 -2.54
N ALA A 98 2.71 -5.12 -2.38
CA ALA A 98 2.35 -6.04 -1.29
C ALA A 98 3.10 -7.37 -1.42
N LYS A 99 3.22 -7.88 -2.64
CA LYS A 99 3.98 -9.11 -2.87
C LYS A 99 5.45 -8.92 -2.50
N THR A 100 6.03 -7.77 -2.86
CA THR A 100 7.42 -7.48 -2.52
C THR A 100 7.63 -7.45 -1.01
N LEU A 101 6.74 -6.79 -0.27
CA LEU A 101 6.85 -6.77 1.19
C LEU A 101 6.69 -8.16 1.79
N LYS A 102 5.80 -8.97 1.24
CA LYS A 102 5.65 -10.35 1.68
C LYS A 102 6.94 -11.13 1.45
N ASP A 103 7.57 -10.95 0.29
CA ASP A 103 8.83 -11.62 -0.04
C ASP A 103 9.97 -11.15 0.88
N MET A 104 9.89 -9.93 1.40
CA MET A 104 10.84 -9.42 2.38
C MET A 104 10.64 -10.01 3.77
N GLY A 105 9.52 -10.66 4.03
CA GLY A 105 9.23 -11.29 5.32
C GLY A 105 8.17 -10.58 6.16
N PHE A 106 7.51 -9.55 5.62
CA PHE A 106 6.40 -8.92 6.34
C PHE A 106 5.20 -9.84 6.32
N ASP A 107 4.72 -10.26 7.49
CA ASP A 107 3.63 -11.23 7.60
C ASP A 107 2.25 -10.59 7.43
N LYS A 108 2.11 -9.36 7.90
CA LYS A 108 0.81 -8.67 7.95
C LYS A 108 0.78 -7.56 6.92
N VAL A 109 0.52 -7.93 5.68
CA VAL A 109 0.45 -6.99 4.57
C VAL A 109 -0.82 -7.24 3.78
N SER A 110 -1.55 -6.16 3.50
CA SER A 110 -2.73 -6.19 2.64
C SER A 110 -2.66 -5.02 1.68
N HIS A 111 -3.44 -5.08 0.60
CA HIS A 111 -3.65 -3.91 -0.24
C HIS A 111 -5.15 -3.72 -0.49
N ILE A 112 -5.53 -2.49 -0.82
CA ILE A 112 -6.94 -2.13 -0.98
C ILE A 112 -7.39 -2.31 -2.43
N ASP A 113 -8.40 -3.16 -2.61
CA ASP A 113 -9.00 -3.38 -3.92
C ASP A 113 -9.54 -2.06 -4.48
N GLY A 114 -9.21 -1.78 -5.74
CA GLY A 114 -9.63 -0.55 -6.40
C GLY A 114 -8.89 0.72 -5.98
N GLY A 115 -8.02 0.62 -4.98
CA GLY A 115 -7.15 1.72 -4.57
C GLY A 115 -7.87 3.02 -4.23
N PHE A 116 -7.23 4.15 -4.53
CA PHE A 116 -7.75 5.47 -4.21
C PHE A 116 -9.12 5.73 -4.84
N GLY A 117 -9.36 5.21 -6.05
CA GLY A 117 -10.66 5.32 -6.70
C GLY A 117 -11.78 4.73 -5.86
N SER A 118 -11.52 3.59 -5.22
CA SER A 118 -12.47 2.96 -4.31
C SER A 118 -12.58 3.73 -2.99
N ILE A 119 -11.44 4.17 -2.45
CA ILE A 119 -11.37 4.90 -1.19
C ILE A 119 -12.19 6.18 -1.23
N LYS A 120 -12.23 6.89 -2.37
CA LYS A 120 -13.03 8.12 -2.51
C LYS A 120 -14.52 7.89 -2.27
N GLN A 121 -14.99 6.65 -2.39
CA GLN A 121 -16.38 6.28 -2.18
C GLN A 121 -16.60 5.63 -0.84
N SER A 122 -15.66 5.78 0.08
CA SER A 122 -15.71 5.17 1.40
C SER A 122 -15.86 6.22 2.48
N LYS A 123 -15.69 5.79 3.74
CA LYS A 123 -15.72 6.67 4.90
C LYS A 123 -14.42 7.40 5.14
N PHE A 124 -13.35 7.07 4.41
CA PHE A 124 -12.08 7.79 4.54
C PHE A 124 -12.25 9.25 4.14
N LYS A 125 -11.57 10.13 4.89
CA LYS A 125 -11.58 11.56 4.60
C LYS A 125 -10.47 11.89 3.61
N ILE A 126 -10.82 12.60 2.54
CA ILE A 126 -9.88 13.06 1.53
C ILE A 126 -9.60 14.54 1.77
N THR A 127 -8.32 14.92 1.74
CA THR A 127 -7.90 16.31 1.98
C THR A 127 -7.08 16.89 0.84
#